data_5c68186b824b9b662d2e65c9fec268fe
#
_entry.id   5c68186b824b9b662d2e65c9fec268fe
#
_cell.length_a   1.000
_cell.length_b   1.000
_cell.length_c   1.000
_cell.angle_alpha   90.00
_cell.angle_beta   90.00
_cell.angle_gamma   90.00
#
_symmetry.space_group_name_H-M   'P 1'
#
loop_
_entity.id
_entity.type
_entity.pdbx_description
1 polymer ?
#
loop_
_entity_poly.entity_id
_entity_poly.type
_entity_poly.pdbx_seq_one_letter_code
_entity_poly.pdbx_strand_id
1 'polypeptide(L)'
;MKSIKYFFFAIAVIFITFTGCKKNDQMPTALEIRLIDEQGNYVTGATVKLYKSLADIQNDTNQFGTTQTSDANGKVTFSNLAAVTYYWFAEKGCQNNINGITTTGALDPNNTKIVTSTISSTGTLELKNQSQDQYQVYVNGYLLLTADAVYLYSYMYVPADSYSIRILQVGGSVDKTYTGIITCGSTLTITFP
;
A
#
# COMPACT_ATOMS: atom_id res chain seq x y z
N MET A 1 59.16 -53.14 59.89
CA MET A 1 59.42 -52.29 58.75
C MET A 1 58.16 -52.26 57.87
N LYS A 2 57.40 -51.17 57.96
CA LYS A 2 56.14 -50.98 57.19
C LYS A 2 56.38 -50.03 56.07
N SER A 3 56.16 -50.49 54.84
CA SER A 3 56.29 -49.74 53.58
C SER A 3 55.01 -48.91 53.36
N ILE A 4 55.14 -47.56 53.28
CA ILE A 4 54.03 -46.67 52.96
C ILE A 4 54.02 -46.44 51.46
N LYS A 5 52.93 -46.87 50.81
CA LYS A 5 52.66 -46.60 49.39
C LYS A 5 51.94 -45.28 49.25
N TYR A 6 52.57 -44.30 48.60
CA TYR A 6 51.95 -43.03 48.22
C TYR A 6 51.06 -43.23 47.02
N PHE A 7 49.79 -42.91 47.18
CA PHE A 7 48.78 -42.96 46.14
C PHE A 7 48.66 -41.52 45.60
N PHE A 8 49.23 -41.29 44.41
CA PHE A 8 49.07 -39.99 43.72
C PHE A 8 47.71 -39.95 43.06
N PHE A 9 46.83 -39.12 43.58
CA PHE A 9 45.54 -38.81 42.95
C PHE A 9 45.77 -37.66 41.96
N ALA A 10 45.80 -38.00 40.65
CA ALA A 10 45.84 -36.99 39.60
C ALA A 10 44.45 -36.40 39.37
N ILE A 11 44.23 -35.16 39.88
CA ILE A 11 43.01 -34.41 39.60
C ILE A 11 43.16 -33.79 38.22
N ALA A 12 42.49 -34.37 37.21
CA ALA A 12 42.35 -33.79 35.88
C ALA A 12 41.27 -32.68 35.94
N VAL A 13 41.74 -31.42 35.97
CA VAL A 13 40.85 -30.25 35.84
C VAL A 13 40.43 -30.09 34.40
N ILE A 14 39.19 -30.54 34.09
CA ILE A 14 38.59 -30.31 32.79
C ILE A 14 38.13 -28.86 32.72
N PHE A 15 38.89 -28.02 32.02
CA PHE A 15 38.45 -26.69 31.62
C PHE A 15 37.40 -26.82 30.50
N ILE A 16 36.11 -26.77 30.89
CA ILE A 16 35.03 -26.60 29.93
C ILE A 16 35.04 -25.13 29.50
N THR A 17 35.66 -24.86 28.37
CA THR A 17 35.56 -23.56 27.72
C THR A 17 34.16 -23.46 27.10
N PHE A 18 33.25 -22.80 27.82
CA PHE A 18 31.99 -22.36 27.23
C PHE A 18 32.34 -21.29 26.16
N THR A 19 32.51 -21.72 24.93
CA THR A 19 32.44 -20.80 23.79
C THR A 19 30.98 -20.36 23.68
N GLY A 20 30.63 -19.32 24.43
CA GLY A 20 29.34 -18.66 24.30
C GLY A 20 29.24 -18.17 22.86
N CYS A 21 28.40 -18.84 22.05
CA CYS A 21 28.00 -18.33 20.77
C CYS A 21 27.34 -16.99 21.03
N LYS A 22 28.02 -15.87 20.80
CA LYS A 22 27.39 -14.54 20.81
C LYS A 22 26.39 -14.56 19.68
N LYS A 23 25.11 -14.75 20.02
CA LYS A 23 24.01 -14.51 19.10
C LYS A 23 24.19 -13.07 18.64
N ASN A 24 24.54 -12.92 17.39
CA ASN A 24 24.66 -11.61 16.77
C ASN A 24 23.24 -11.07 16.70
N ASP A 25 22.79 -10.31 17.72
CA ASP A 25 21.48 -9.68 17.77
C ASP A 25 21.47 -8.49 16.78
N GLN A 26 21.72 -8.78 15.50
CA GLN A 26 21.49 -7.79 14.44
C GLN A 26 20.00 -7.55 14.38
N MET A 27 19.62 -6.27 14.48
CA MET A 27 18.22 -5.89 14.27
C MET A 27 17.76 -6.34 12.89
N PRO A 28 16.57 -6.93 12.76
CA PRO A 28 16.05 -7.31 11.45
C PRO A 28 15.85 -6.05 10.61
N THR A 29 16.08 -6.16 9.30
CA THR A 29 15.64 -5.13 8.36
C THR A 29 14.12 -5.06 8.40
N ALA A 30 13.57 -3.88 8.67
CA ALA A 30 12.14 -3.70 8.89
C ALA A 30 11.62 -2.42 8.23
N LEU A 31 10.33 -2.41 7.96
CA LEU A 31 9.56 -1.26 7.50
C LEU A 31 8.43 -0.99 8.48
N GLU A 32 8.41 0.20 9.08
CA GLU A 32 7.29 0.71 9.85
C GLU A 32 6.52 1.72 9.02
N ILE A 33 5.23 1.46 8.80
CA ILE A 33 4.32 2.36 8.09
C ILE A 33 3.37 2.97 9.11
N ARG A 34 3.28 4.30 9.14
CA ARG A 34 2.32 5.06 9.94
C ARG A 34 1.24 5.61 9.05
N LEU A 35 0.01 5.17 9.26
CA LEU A 35 -1.15 5.60 8.49
C LEU A 35 -1.83 6.78 9.16
N ILE A 36 -2.06 7.82 8.37
CA ILE A 36 -2.83 9.00 8.74
C ILE A 36 -3.96 9.23 7.75
N ASP A 37 -5.03 9.90 8.18
CA ASP A 37 -6.06 10.44 7.29
C ASP A 37 -5.65 11.80 6.72
N GLU A 38 -6.51 12.41 5.92
CA GLU A 38 -6.31 13.73 5.30
C GLU A 38 -6.25 14.87 6.33
N GLN A 39 -6.74 14.65 7.56
CA GLN A 39 -6.68 15.58 8.68
C GLN A 39 -5.43 15.37 9.56
N GLY A 40 -4.62 14.34 9.26
CA GLY A 40 -3.41 13.99 10.02
C GLY A 40 -3.67 13.11 11.24
N ASN A 41 -4.89 12.59 11.43
CA ASN A 41 -5.19 11.68 12.53
C ASN A 41 -4.70 10.27 12.21
N TYR A 42 -4.27 9.52 13.21
CA TYR A 42 -3.88 8.13 13.05
C TYR A 42 -5.06 7.24 12.66
N VAL A 43 -4.84 6.36 11.70
CA VAL A 43 -5.88 5.44 11.20
C VAL A 43 -5.67 4.06 11.80
N THR A 44 -6.52 3.68 12.73
CA THR A 44 -6.55 2.36 13.37
C THR A 44 -7.37 1.38 12.55
N GLY A 45 -6.93 0.11 12.47
CA GLY A 45 -7.71 -0.97 11.84
C GLY A 45 -7.69 -0.94 10.31
N ALA A 46 -6.81 -0.16 9.70
CA ALA A 46 -6.57 -0.22 8.26
C ALA A 46 -5.76 -1.47 7.90
N THR A 47 -6.10 -2.13 6.80
CA THR A 47 -5.32 -3.24 6.26
C THR A 47 -4.18 -2.71 5.39
N VAL A 48 -3.01 -3.36 5.47
CA VAL A 48 -1.82 -3.00 4.69
C VAL A 48 -1.26 -4.25 4.04
N LYS A 49 -1.13 -4.20 2.72
CA LYS A 49 -0.48 -5.22 1.90
C LYS A 49 0.84 -4.67 1.36
N LEU A 50 1.89 -5.49 1.35
CA LEU A 50 3.21 -5.11 0.86
C LEU A 50 3.47 -5.75 -0.51
N TYR A 51 4.17 -5.04 -1.40
CA TYR A 51 4.46 -5.48 -2.77
C TYR A 51 5.89 -5.10 -3.17
N LYS A 52 6.42 -5.75 -4.20
CA LYS A 52 7.75 -5.44 -4.75
C LYS A 52 7.70 -4.58 -6.02
N SER A 53 6.53 -4.38 -6.60
CA SER A 53 6.36 -3.51 -7.76
C SER A 53 5.02 -2.77 -7.73
N LEU A 54 4.94 -1.66 -8.45
CA LEU A 54 3.70 -0.91 -8.62
C LEU A 54 2.66 -1.70 -9.43
N ALA A 55 3.11 -2.48 -10.42
CA ALA A 55 2.23 -3.31 -11.22
C ALA A 55 1.53 -4.39 -10.39
N ASP A 56 2.19 -4.93 -9.37
CA ASP A 56 1.60 -5.90 -8.45
C ASP A 56 0.46 -5.27 -7.61
N ILE A 57 0.60 -4.00 -7.20
CA ILE A 57 -0.49 -3.28 -6.53
C ILE A 57 -1.67 -3.09 -7.47
N GLN A 58 -1.43 -2.62 -8.69
CA GLN A 58 -2.49 -2.32 -9.67
C GLN A 58 -3.31 -3.55 -10.04
N ASN A 59 -2.69 -4.73 -10.01
CA ASN A 59 -3.34 -6.00 -10.35
C ASN A 59 -3.74 -6.81 -9.10
N ASP A 60 -3.45 -6.33 -7.89
CA ASP A 60 -3.59 -7.06 -6.61
C ASP A 60 -3.00 -8.48 -6.68
N THR A 61 -1.79 -8.58 -7.21
CA THR A 61 -1.06 -9.84 -7.41
C THR A 61 0.27 -9.83 -6.67
N ASN A 62 0.84 -11.02 -6.43
CA ASN A 62 2.19 -11.17 -5.85
C ASN A 62 2.40 -10.39 -4.54
N GLN A 63 1.37 -10.31 -3.68
CA GLN A 63 1.53 -9.74 -2.34
C GLN A 63 2.72 -10.36 -1.63
N PHE A 64 3.58 -9.54 -1.04
CA PHE A 64 4.72 -10.00 -0.25
C PHE A 64 4.34 -10.17 1.22
N GLY A 65 4.50 -11.38 1.74
CA GLY A 65 4.15 -11.69 3.13
C GLY A 65 2.65 -11.71 3.40
N THR A 66 2.27 -11.48 4.65
CA THR A 66 0.87 -11.45 5.09
C THR A 66 0.35 -10.03 5.20
N THR A 67 -0.94 -9.84 4.97
CA THR A 67 -1.63 -8.58 5.27
C THR A 67 -1.50 -8.26 6.75
N GLN A 68 -1.18 -7.01 7.07
CA GLN A 68 -1.09 -6.48 8.43
C GLN A 68 -2.22 -5.50 8.70
N THR A 69 -2.53 -5.26 9.96
CA THR A 69 -3.57 -4.29 10.37
C THR A 69 -2.94 -3.24 11.26
N SER A 70 -3.26 -1.97 11.02
CA SER A 70 -2.73 -0.85 11.81
C SER A 70 -3.27 -0.84 13.24
N ASP A 71 -2.38 -0.55 14.20
CA ASP A 71 -2.70 -0.41 15.62
C ASP A 71 -3.38 0.93 15.95
N ALA A 72 -3.58 1.20 17.25
CA ALA A 72 -4.20 2.44 17.73
C ALA A 72 -3.43 3.72 17.37
N ASN A 73 -2.14 3.61 17.03
CA ASN A 73 -1.27 4.70 16.60
C ASN A 73 -1.11 4.74 15.06
N GLY A 74 -1.96 4.03 14.33
CA GLY A 74 -1.89 3.91 12.87
C GLY A 74 -0.68 3.12 12.37
N LYS A 75 0.01 2.39 13.23
CA LYS A 75 1.30 1.76 12.94
C LYS A 75 1.14 0.33 12.46
N VAL A 76 1.88 -0.01 11.41
CA VAL A 76 2.08 -1.38 10.90
C VAL A 76 3.58 -1.64 10.77
N THR A 77 4.04 -2.84 11.11
CA THR A 77 5.46 -3.20 11.02
C THR A 77 5.66 -4.51 10.27
N PHE A 78 6.45 -4.46 9.21
CA PHE A 78 6.94 -5.63 8.48
C PHE A 78 8.41 -5.86 8.85
N SER A 79 8.74 -7.05 9.35
CA SER A 79 10.09 -7.41 9.81
C SER A 79 10.69 -8.51 8.93
N ASN A 80 12.00 -8.72 9.05
CA ASN A 80 12.77 -9.72 8.30
C ASN A 80 12.67 -9.51 6.77
N LEU A 81 12.67 -8.26 6.36
CA LEU A 81 12.63 -7.86 4.96
C LEU A 81 14.01 -7.99 4.31
N ALA A 82 14.04 -8.23 3.00
CA ALA A 82 15.25 -8.04 2.21
C ALA A 82 15.54 -6.54 2.03
N ALA A 83 16.80 -6.19 1.82
CA ALA A 83 17.23 -4.81 1.58
C ALA A 83 16.93 -4.36 0.13
N VAL A 84 15.65 -4.36 -0.24
CA VAL A 84 15.14 -3.98 -1.56
C VAL A 84 14.03 -2.93 -1.43
N THR A 85 13.59 -2.38 -2.55
CA THR A 85 12.45 -1.46 -2.60
C THR A 85 11.14 -2.20 -2.37
N TYR A 86 10.26 -1.60 -1.58
CA TYR A 86 8.89 -2.06 -1.37
C TYR A 86 7.89 -0.94 -1.67
N TYR A 87 6.68 -1.37 -2.03
CA TYR A 87 5.47 -0.57 -2.21
C TYR A 87 4.40 -1.13 -1.29
N TRP A 88 3.41 -0.33 -0.92
CA TRP A 88 2.30 -0.81 -0.09
C TRP A 88 0.98 -0.24 -0.55
N PHE A 89 -0.05 -1.05 -0.39
CA PHE A 89 -1.43 -0.62 -0.48
C PHE A 89 -2.05 -0.68 0.91
N ALA A 90 -2.62 0.43 1.35
CA ALA A 90 -3.30 0.57 2.63
C ALA A 90 -4.74 0.99 2.39
N GLU A 91 -5.68 0.33 3.10
CA GLU A 91 -7.10 0.65 2.94
C GLU A 91 -7.88 0.50 4.25
N LYS A 92 -8.92 1.32 4.40
CA LYS A 92 -9.94 1.21 5.45
C LYS A 92 -11.28 1.69 4.92
N GLY A 93 -12.19 0.74 4.63
CA GLY A 93 -13.46 1.05 3.98
C GLY A 93 -13.23 1.65 2.60
N CYS A 94 -13.68 2.90 2.40
CA CYS A 94 -13.52 3.64 1.14
C CYS A 94 -12.25 4.51 1.12
N GLN A 95 -11.45 4.52 2.17
CA GLN A 95 -10.19 5.26 2.23
C GLN A 95 -9.04 4.35 1.83
N ASN A 96 -8.12 4.85 0.99
CA ASN A 96 -6.91 4.13 0.58
C ASN A 96 -5.82 5.10 0.13
N ASN A 97 -4.61 4.56 -0.12
CA ASN A 97 -3.47 5.34 -0.57
C ASN A 97 -3.16 5.22 -2.06
N ILE A 98 -4.08 4.69 -2.89
CA ILE A 98 -3.82 4.40 -4.31
C ILE A 98 -3.38 5.65 -5.09
N ASN A 99 -3.94 6.82 -4.76
CA ASN A 99 -3.63 8.09 -5.41
C ASN A 99 -2.34 8.74 -4.88
N GLY A 100 -1.72 8.18 -3.85
CA GLY A 100 -0.50 8.66 -3.22
C GLY A 100 0.48 7.53 -2.92
N ILE A 101 0.52 6.49 -3.77
CA ILE A 101 1.47 5.38 -3.58
C ILE A 101 2.89 5.91 -3.62
N THR A 102 3.61 5.61 -2.57
CA THR A 102 5.03 5.89 -2.44
C THR A 102 5.84 4.60 -2.32
N THR A 103 7.15 4.72 -2.44
CA THR A 103 8.08 3.59 -2.34
C THR A 103 9.05 3.82 -1.20
N THR A 104 9.56 2.74 -0.63
CA THR A 104 10.60 2.84 0.40
C THR A 104 11.95 3.30 -0.16
N GLY A 105 12.23 3.15 -1.47
CA GLY A 105 13.57 2.97 -1.95
C GLY A 105 14.15 1.64 -1.46
N ALA A 106 15.41 1.33 -1.70
CA ALA A 106 16.06 0.17 -1.08
C ALA A 106 16.13 0.37 0.44
N LEU A 107 15.77 -0.65 1.20
CA LEU A 107 15.91 -0.63 2.67
C LEU A 107 17.37 -0.82 3.06
N ASP A 108 17.78 -0.17 4.13
CA ASP A 108 19.10 -0.39 4.73
C ASP A 108 19.09 -1.70 5.53
N PRO A 109 20.08 -2.60 5.34
CA PRO A 109 20.18 -3.83 6.11
C PRO A 109 20.25 -3.56 7.62
N ASN A 110 19.60 -4.40 8.41
CA ASN A 110 19.61 -4.34 9.87
C ASN A 110 19.10 -3.00 10.45
N ASN A 111 18.23 -2.33 9.74
CA ASN A 111 17.63 -1.06 10.15
C ASN A 111 16.12 -1.10 9.97
N THR A 112 15.41 -0.25 10.74
CA THR A 112 13.98 -0.02 10.58
C THR A 112 13.77 1.30 9.84
N LYS A 113 13.21 1.24 8.63
CA LYS A 113 12.75 2.44 7.92
C LYS A 113 11.35 2.80 8.38
N ILE A 114 11.15 4.06 8.75
CA ILE A 114 9.84 4.59 9.13
C ILE A 114 9.33 5.49 8.00
N VAL A 115 8.09 5.26 7.58
CA VAL A 115 7.41 6.06 6.57
C VAL A 115 6.02 6.45 7.07
N THR A 116 5.52 7.60 6.64
CA THR A 116 4.12 7.99 6.84
C THR A 116 3.38 7.88 5.52
N SER A 117 2.18 7.33 5.54
CA SER A 117 1.32 7.18 4.37
C SER A 117 -0.07 7.74 4.69
N THR A 118 -0.54 8.64 3.85
CA THR A 118 -1.90 9.17 3.96
C THR A 118 -2.86 8.26 3.20
N ILE A 119 -3.99 7.93 3.81
CA ILE A 119 -5.13 7.33 3.12
C ILE A 119 -6.23 8.38 2.95
N SER A 120 -6.78 8.45 1.73
CA SER A 120 -7.76 9.46 1.34
C SER A 120 -9.07 8.80 0.94
N SER A 121 -10.16 9.51 1.13
CA SER A 121 -11.49 9.07 0.73
C SER A 121 -11.58 8.93 -0.79
N THR A 122 -12.14 7.82 -1.26
CA THR A 122 -12.35 7.52 -2.67
C THR A 122 -13.74 6.98 -2.95
N GLY A 123 -14.16 7.07 -4.20
CA GLY A 123 -15.38 6.46 -4.72
C GLY A 123 -15.18 5.98 -6.15
N THR A 124 -16.27 5.88 -6.88
CA THR A 124 -16.28 5.39 -8.27
C THR A 124 -16.86 6.45 -9.21
N LEU A 125 -16.25 6.61 -10.37
CA LEU A 125 -16.80 7.36 -11.49
C LEU A 125 -17.22 6.39 -12.60
N GLU A 126 -18.48 6.43 -12.98
CA GLU A 126 -19.02 5.68 -14.13
C GLU A 126 -19.40 6.66 -15.25
N LEU A 127 -18.95 6.34 -16.47
CA LEU A 127 -19.24 7.08 -17.69
C LEU A 127 -19.97 6.15 -18.63
N LYS A 128 -21.25 6.41 -18.86
CA LYS A 128 -22.13 5.55 -19.66
C LYS A 128 -22.53 6.25 -20.95
N ASN A 129 -21.92 5.86 -22.06
CA ASN A 129 -22.35 6.23 -23.41
C ASN A 129 -23.49 5.34 -23.87
N GLN A 130 -24.66 5.92 -24.12
CA GLN A 130 -25.84 5.17 -24.61
C GLN A 130 -26.10 5.37 -26.12
N SER A 131 -25.32 6.22 -26.79
CA SER A 131 -25.48 6.48 -28.21
C SER A 131 -24.61 5.57 -29.09
N GLN A 132 -24.84 5.63 -30.40
CA GLN A 132 -24.00 5.00 -31.42
C GLN A 132 -22.77 5.86 -31.81
N ASP A 133 -22.65 7.04 -31.22
CA ASP A 133 -21.56 7.97 -31.51
C ASP A 133 -20.43 7.90 -30.49
N GLN A 134 -19.24 8.34 -30.88
CA GLN A 134 -18.10 8.50 -30.00
C GLN A 134 -18.11 9.90 -29.36
N TYR A 135 -17.63 9.97 -28.12
CA TYR A 135 -17.52 11.21 -27.36
C TYR A 135 -16.16 11.37 -26.70
N GLN A 136 -15.58 12.55 -26.81
CA GLN A 136 -14.47 12.92 -25.94
C GLN A 136 -15.01 13.29 -24.56
N VAL A 137 -14.43 12.69 -23.51
CA VAL A 137 -14.80 12.95 -22.13
C VAL A 137 -13.67 13.69 -21.44
N TYR A 138 -13.98 14.89 -20.95
CA TYR A 138 -13.06 15.71 -20.18
C TYR A 138 -13.49 15.73 -18.73
N VAL A 139 -12.54 15.52 -17.82
CA VAL A 139 -12.76 15.62 -16.39
C VAL A 139 -11.93 16.78 -15.86
N ASN A 140 -12.59 17.75 -15.22
CA ASN A 140 -11.96 19.00 -14.72
C ASN A 140 -11.10 19.70 -15.80
N GLY A 141 -11.55 19.66 -17.07
CA GLY A 141 -10.88 20.29 -18.20
C GLY A 141 -9.82 19.44 -18.90
N TYR A 142 -9.46 18.28 -18.38
CA TYR A 142 -8.47 17.38 -18.98
C TYR A 142 -9.15 16.25 -19.72
N LEU A 143 -8.70 15.96 -20.95
CA LEU A 143 -9.20 14.81 -21.73
C LEU A 143 -8.86 13.52 -20.98
N LEU A 144 -9.90 12.78 -20.55
CA LEU A 144 -9.74 11.50 -19.91
C LEU A 144 -9.67 10.36 -20.94
N LEU A 145 -10.66 10.34 -21.87
CA LEU A 145 -10.75 9.31 -22.91
C LEU A 145 -11.64 9.78 -24.08
N THR A 146 -11.62 9.01 -25.17
CA THR A 146 -12.68 9.00 -26.17
C THR A 146 -13.55 7.76 -25.92
N ALA A 147 -14.80 8.01 -25.52
CA ALA A 147 -15.76 6.95 -25.19
C ALA A 147 -16.34 6.35 -26.48
N ASP A 148 -16.25 5.03 -26.58
CA ASP A 148 -16.86 4.27 -27.67
C ASP A 148 -18.39 4.23 -27.56
N ALA A 149 -19.04 3.91 -28.68
CA ALA A 149 -20.48 3.74 -28.76
C ALA A 149 -20.97 2.64 -27.81
N VAL A 150 -22.07 2.91 -27.12
CA VAL A 150 -22.78 1.94 -26.26
C VAL A 150 -21.84 1.24 -25.24
N TYR A 151 -21.03 2.01 -24.53
CA TYR A 151 -20.03 1.46 -23.61
C TYR A 151 -20.13 2.07 -22.22
N LEU A 152 -19.80 1.29 -21.18
CA LEU A 152 -19.67 1.71 -19.79
C LEU A 152 -18.20 1.66 -19.36
N TYR A 153 -17.67 2.79 -18.94
CA TYR A 153 -16.36 2.90 -18.29
C TYR A 153 -16.54 3.07 -16.78
N SER A 154 -15.84 2.29 -15.99
CA SER A 154 -15.87 2.38 -14.53
C SER A 154 -14.46 2.59 -14.00
N TYR A 155 -14.28 3.68 -13.27
CA TYR A 155 -13.02 4.06 -12.61
C TYR A 155 -13.20 3.98 -11.11
N MET A 156 -12.56 3.01 -10.48
CA MET A 156 -12.51 2.85 -9.03
C MET A 156 -11.44 3.73 -8.42
N TYR A 157 -11.55 3.96 -7.12
CA TYR A 157 -10.58 4.73 -6.32
C TYR A 157 -10.39 6.18 -6.79
N VAL A 158 -11.42 6.76 -7.39
CA VAL A 158 -11.42 8.19 -7.73
C VAL A 158 -11.48 9.01 -6.44
N PRO A 159 -10.63 10.01 -6.24
CA PRO A 159 -10.66 10.84 -5.03
C PRO A 159 -12.06 11.41 -4.76
N ALA A 160 -12.42 11.51 -3.48
CA ALA A 160 -13.66 12.17 -3.09
C ALA A 160 -13.52 13.68 -3.30
N ASP A 161 -14.23 14.23 -4.29
CA ASP A 161 -14.19 15.65 -4.67
C ASP A 161 -15.38 16.00 -5.58
N SER A 162 -15.47 17.28 -5.95
CA SER A 162 -16.39 17.81 -6.95
C SER A 162 -15.79 17.70 -8.34
N TYR A 163 -16.57 17.18 -9.29
CA TYR A 163 -16.13 16.96 -10.66
C TYR A 163 -16.97 17.72 -11.67
N SER A 164 -16.29 18.33 -12.66
CA SER A 164 -16.88 18.87 -13.86
C SER A 164 -16.54 17.94 -15.03
N ILE A 165 -17.54 17.36 -15.65
CA ILE A 165 -17.40 16.36 -16.72
C ILE A 165 -18.03 16.90 -17.99
N ARG A 166 -17.18 17.27 -18.96
CA ARG A 166 -17.63 17.74 -20.26
C ARG A 166 -17.61 16.61 -21.29
N ILE A 167 -18.68 16.45 -21.99
CA ILE A 167 -18.89 15.45 -23.04
C ILE A 167 -19.01 16.14 -24.37
N LEU A 168 -18.10 15.86 -25.29
CA LEU A 168 -18.02 16.48 -26.62
C LEU A 168 -18.14 15.37 -27.69
N GLN A 169 -19.17 15.43 -28.53
CA GLN A 169 -19.38 14.46 -29.60
C GLN A 169 -18.30 14.59 -30.68
N VAL A 170 -17.71 13.48 -31.07
CA VAL A 170 -16.72 13.44 -32.16
C VAL A 170 -17.41 13.66 -33.51
N GLY A 171 -17.07 14.77 -34.18
CA GLY A 171 -17.66 15.11 -35.48
C GLY A 171 -19.13 15.55 -35.44
N GLY A 172 -19.68 15.75 -34.24
CA GLY A 172 -21.08 16.17 -34.06
C GLY A 172 -21.22 17.51 -33.38
N SER A 173 -22.44 17.83 -32.90
CA SER A 173 -22.79 19.11 -32.30
C SER A 173 -23.06 19.04 -30.80
N VAL A 174 -23.00 17.87 -30.19
CA VAL A 174 -23.28 17.72 -28.77
C VAL A 174 -22.05 18.16 -27.95
N ASP A 175 -22.26 19.17 -27.12
CA ASP A 175 -21.30 19.66 -26.13
C ASP A 175 -22.06 19.92 -24.83
N LYS A 176 -21.87 19.06 -23.81
CA LYS A 176 -22.57 19.15 -22.54
C LYS A 176 -21.60 19.02 -21.37
N THR A 177 -21.85 19.79 -20.33
CA THR A 177 -21.12 19.69 -19.06
C THR A 177 -22.05 19.22 -17.97
N TYR A 178 -21.61 18.21 -17.25
CA TYR A 178 -22.22 17.65 -16.04
C TYR A 178 -21.36 18.00 -14.84
N THR A 179 -21.98 18.19 -13.68
CA THR A 179 -21.27 18.36 -12.42
C THR A 179 -21.77 17.30 -11.44
N GLY A 180 -20.90 16.81 -10.58
CA GLY A 180 -21.25 15.85 -9.56
C GLY A 180 -20.20 15.79 -8.47
N ILE A 181 -20.54 15.15 -7.36
CA ILE A 181 -19.66 14.99 -6.20
C ILE A 181 -19.47 13.48 -5.98
N ILE A 182 -18.22 13.07 -5.85
CA ILE A 182 -17.86 11.74 -5.35
C ILE A 182 -17.56 11.91 -3.87
N THR A 183 -18.25 11.13 -3.04
CA THR A 183 -17.98 10.99 -1.61
C THR A 183 -17.44 9.60 -1.31
N CYS A 184 -16.99 9.38 -0.08
CA CYS A 184 -16.42 8.11 0.35
C CYS A 184 -17.36 6.93 0.03
N GLY A 185 -16.93 6.02 -0.82
CA GLY A 185 -17.66 4.83 -1.24
C GLY A 185 -18.85 5.06 -2.17
N SER A 186 -19.09 6.32 -2.60
CA SER A 186 -20.18 6.62 -3.54
C SER A 186 -19.78 6.33 -4.99
N THR A 187 -20.80 6.15 -5.84
CA THR A 187 -20.63 6.11 -7.30
C THR A 187 -21.29 7.32 -7.92
N LEU A 188 -20.52 8.10 -8.70
CA LEU A 188 -21.03 9.14 -9.57
C LEU A 188 -21.19 8.56 -10.97
N THR A 189 -22.42 8.42 -11.45
CA THR A 189 -22.71 7.92 -12.81
C THR A 189 -23.12 9.09 -13.71
N ILE A 190 -22.39 9.30 -14.78
CA ILE A 190 -22.72 10.25 -15.86
C ILE A 190 -23.19 9.46 -17.07
N THR A 191 -24.45 9.62 -17.41
CA THR A 191 -25.06 9.00 -18.61
C THR A 191 -25.22 10.07 -19.67
N PHE A 192 -24.77 9.79 -20.88
CA PHE A 192 -24.85 10.68 -22.03
C PHE A 192 -25.33 9.93 -23.28
N PRO A 193 -25.92 10.69 -24.24
CA PRO A 193 -26.53 10.09 -25.43
C PRO A 193 -25.56 9.23 -26.19
#